data_32f70e8de3ff5a27e8b6afb6c3898446
#
_entry.id   32f70e8de3ff5a27e8b6afb6c3898446
#
_cell.length_a   1.000
_cell.length_b   1.000
_cell.length_c   1.000
_cell.angle_alpha   90.00
_cell.angle_beta   90.00
_cell.angle_gamma   90.00
#
_symmetry.space_group_name_H-M   'P 1'
#
loop_
_entity.id
_entity.type
_entity.pdbx_description
1 polymer ?
#
loop_
_entity_poly.entity_id
_entity_poly.type
_entity_poly.pdbx_seq_one_letter_code
_entity_poly.pdbx_strand_id
1 'polypeptide(L)'
;MPRKSKTDAGEGVSPVDQIQAYLEQNKGDHYNFEEERSYVVSSGSLLMDIEMGGGIGPGVIRASGLTEGGKTSCALAFAKNFQKMDNAMVVYFKAEGRLTKEMVKRAGIDQDPLKWREIKSNVYETVINLMRQLVQNNDRNFKYMFIIDSMDSLVPKADLEKGPEEANKVAGGALLSSDFLRKMALGLSTRGHICYMISQVRSNVSINPYQKTDAKV
;
A
#
# COMPACT_ATOMS: atom_id res chain seq x y z
N MET A 1 67.07 9.03 -32.69
CA MET A 1 66.07 9.57 -31.73
C MET A 1 64.87 8.68 -31.75
N PRO A 2 64.57 7.93 -30.69
CA PRO A 2 63.35 7.10 -30.64
C PRO A 2 62.10 7.96 -30.29
N ARG A 3 60.99 7.73 -31.02
CA ARG A 3 59.68 8.32 -30.76
C ARG A 3 59.16 7.83 -29.41
N LYS A 4 58.85 8.74 -28.49
CA LYS A 4 58.08 8.47 -27.27
C LYS A 4 56.69 8.07 -27.65
N SER A 5 56.27 6.85 -27.28
CA SER A 5 54.88 6.38 -27.31
C SER A 5 54.05 7.22 -26.31
N LYS A 6 53.03 7.86 -26.80
CA LYS A 6 51.93 8.38 -25.98
C LYS A 6 51.03 7.18 -25.59
N THR A 7 51.15 6.71 -24.38
CA THR A 7 50.19 5.90 -23.67
C THR A 7 50.09 6.45 -22.28
N ASP A 8 49.00 7.14 -22.05
CA ASP A 8 48.22 7.17 -20.81
C ASP A 8 47.03 8.09 -21.03
N ALA A 9 46.07 7.60 -21.80
CA ALA A 9 44.70 8.04 -21.62
C ALA A 9 44.27 7.43 -20.29
N GLY A 10 44.16 8.24 -19.23
CA GLY A 10 43.69 7.81 -17.95
C GLY A 10 42.38 7.05 -18.13
N GLU A 11 42.31 5.84 -17.60
CA GLU A 11 41.08 5.05 -17.52
C GLU A 11 40.05 5.88 -16.73
N GLY A 12 39.14 6.54 -17.45
CA GLY A 12 38.03 7.24 -16.82
C GLY A 12 37.22 6.21 -16.05
N VAL A 13 36.84 6.55 -14.84
CA VAL A 13 35.97 5.71 -14.00
C VAL A 13 34.75 5.26 -14.83
N SER A 14 34.51 3.95 -14.87
CA SER A 14 33.36 3.39 -15.62
C SER A 14 32.05 4.04 -15.15
N PRO A 15 31.09 4.33 -16.06
CA PRO A 15 29.77 4.79 -15.67
C PRO A 15 29.09 3.88 -14.64
N VAL A 16 29.33 2.57 -14.70
CA VAL A 16 28.82 1.59 -13.74
C VAL A 16 29.39 1.84 -12.34
N ASP A 17 30.71 2.07 -12.25
CA ASP A 17 31.37 2.34 -10.97
C ASP A 17 30.92 3.67 -10.38
N GLN A 18 30.67 4.68 -11.23
CA GLN A 18 30.12 5.96 -10.78
C GLN A 18 28.72 5.81 -10.19
N ILE A 19 27.85 5.05 -10.85
CA ILE A 19 26.49 4.74 -10.37
C ILE A 19 26.59 3.97 -9.04
N GLN A 20 27.40 2.93 -8.99
CA GLN A 20 27.57 2.11 -7.79
C GLN A 20 28.06 2.94 -6.60
N ALA A 21 29.07 3.77 -6.80
CA ALA A 21 29.60 4.66 -5.76
C ALA A 21 28.53 5.65 -5.26
N TYR A 22 27.75 6.22 -6.18
CA TYR A 22 26.64 7.12 -5.81
C TYR A 22 25.57 6.40 -4.98
N LEU A 23 25.15 5.21 -5.41
CA LEU A 23 24.16 4.40 -4.70
C LEU A 23 24.66 4.02 -3.30
N GLU A 24 25.94 3.65 -3.15
CA GLU A 24 26.53 3.33 -1.86
C GLU A 24 26.56 4.52 -0.89
N GLN A 25 26.85 5.70 -1.41
CA GLN A 25 26.86 6.93 -0.60
C GLN A 25 25.45 7.33 -0.14
N ASN A 26 24.42 6.97 -0.89
CA ASN A 26 23.02 7.39 -0.67
C ASN A 26 22.10 6.20 -0.31
N LYS A 27 22.58 5.21 0.43
CA LYS A 27 21.83 3.99 0.78
C LYS A 27 20.46 4.23 1.42
N GLY A 28 20.25 5.38 2.07
CA GLY A 28 18.97 5.74 2.69
C GLY A 28 17.89 6.24 1.72
N ASP A 29 18.28 6.58 0.47
CA ASP A 29 17.40 7.24 -0.48
C ASP A 29 16.85 6.28 -1.56
N HIS A 30 17.28 5.02 -1.57
CA HIS A 30 16.89 4.03 -2.57
C HIS A 30 16.87 2.61 -2.00
N TYR A 31 16.38 1.63 -2.80
CA TYR A 31 16.19 0.23 -2.41
C TYR A 31 17.07 -0.74 -3.25
N ASN A 32 18.06 -0.25 -4.01
CA ASN A 32 18.81 -1.09 -4.96
C ASN A 32 19.65 -2.20 -4.33
N PHE A 33 19.91 -2.14 -3.03
CA PHE A 33 20.65 -3.18 -2.28
C PHE A 33 19.70 -4.09 -1.47
N GLU A 34 18.40 -3.90 -1.58
CA GLU A 34 17.43 -4.76 -0.92
C GLU A 34 17.01 -5.91 -1.85
N GLU A 35 16.84 -7.09 -1.27
CA GLU A 35 16.36 -8.25 -2.01
C GLU A 35 14.87 -8.09 -2.31
N GLU A 36 14.51 -8.11 -3.58
CA GLU A 36 13.10 -8.07 -3.99
C GLU A 36 12.40 -9.37 -3.61
N ARG A 37 11.29 -9.24 -2.90
CA ARG A 37 10.44 -10.38 -2.49
C ARG A 37 9.25 -10.47 -3.41
N SER A 38 9.21 -11.53 -4.20
CA SER A 38 8.09 -11.82 -5.09
C SER A 38 7.30 -13.02 -4.59
N TYR A 39 5.99 -12.87 -4.47
CA TYR A 39 5.03 -13.92 -4.17
C TYR A 39 3.64 -13.50 -4.65
N VAL A 40 2.72 -14.45 -4.74
CA VAL A 40 1.35 -14.20 -5.16
C VAL A 40 0.38 -14.79 -4.13
N VAL A 41 -0.64 -14.03 -3.79
CA VAL A 41 -1.71 -14.42 -2.85
C VAL A 41 -3.00 -14.62 -3.64
N SER A 42 -3.52 -15.84 -3.63
CA SER A 42 -4.80 -16.17 -4.25
C SER A 42 -5.97 -15.48 -3.57
N SER A 43 -6.97 -15.07 -4.33
CA SER A 43 -8.24 -14.60 -3.83
C SER A 43 -9.10 -15.73 -3.20
N GLY A 44 -8.79 -16.98 -3.56
CA GLY A 44 -9.63 -18.15 -3.26
C GLY A 44 -10.75 -18.40 -4.27
N SER A 45 -10.86 -17.57 -5.30
CA SER A 45 -11.76 -17.75 -6.44
C SER A 45 -10.93 -18.01 -7.69
N LEU A 46 -11.09 -19.19 -8.29
CA LEU A 46 -10.34 -19.57 -9.50
C LEU A 46 -10.53 -18.56 -10.64
N LEU A 47 -11.75 -18.10 -10.87
CA LEU A 47 -12.04 -17.12 -11.92
C LEU A 47 -11.30 -15.80 -11.68
N MET A 48 -11.36 -15.28 -10.44
CA MET A 48 -10.69 -14.05 -10.09
C MET A 48 -9.17 -14.18 -10.18
N ASP A 49 -8.63 -15.30 -9.76
CA ASP A 49 -7.18 -15.56 -9.82
C ASP A 49 -6.70 -15.65 -11.28
N ILE A 50 -7.46 -16.27 -12.18
CA ILE A 50 -7.14 -16.30 -13.62
C ILE A 50 -7.10 -14.88 -14.19
N GLU A 51 -8.12 -14.07 -13.93
CA GLU A 51 -8.20 -12.68 -14.41
C GLU A 51 -7.09 -11.79 -13.83
N MET A 52 -6.62 -12.10 -12.64
CA MET A 52 -5.55 -11.35 -11.95
C MET A 52 -4.14 -11.92 -12.20
N GLY A 53 -3.98 -12.93 -13.06
CA GLY A 53 -2.68 -13.57 -13.28
C GLY A 53 -2.15 -14.38 -12.09
N GLY A 54 -3.05 -14.94 -11.27
CA GLY A 54 -2.74 -15.78 -10.11
C GLY A 54 -3.13 -15.18 -8.76
N GLY A 55 -3.45 -13.90 -8.69
CA GLY A 55 -3.82 -13.20 -7.46
C GLY A 55 -3.11 -11.86 -7.29
N ILE A 56 -2.85 -11.46 -6.04
CA ILE A 56 -2.17 -10.19 -5.73
C ILE A 56 -0.75 -10.42 -5.21
N GLY A 57 0.17 -9.56 -5.59
CA GLY A 57 1.56 -9.55 -5.13
C GLY A 57 1.91 -8.33 -4.28
N PRO A 58 3.19 -8.18 -3.87
CA PRO A 58 3.69 -7.02 -3.16
C PRO A 58 3.40 -5.71 -3.89
N GLY A 59 3.02 -4.70 -3.13
CA GLY A 59 2.68 -3.37 -3.65
C GLY A 59 1.35 -2.86 -3.12
N VAL A 60 0.75 -1.92 -3.84
CA VAL A 60 -0.52 -1.28 -3.47
C VAL A 60 -1.63 -1.71 -4.42
N ILE A 61 -2.68 -2.26 -3.87
CA ILE A 61 -3.90 -2.67 -4.56
C ILE A 61 -5.05 -1.79 -4.10
N ARG A 62 -5.83 -1.26 -5.03
CA ARG A 62 -7.02 -0.48 -4.72
C ARG A 62 -8.28 -1.22 -5.20
N ALA A 63 -9.14 -1.57 -4.27
CA ALA A 63 -10.46 -2.12 -4.54
C ALA A 63 -11.52 -1.02 -4.46
N SER A 64 -12.07 -0.65 -5.61
CA SER A 64 -13.10 0.38 -5.73
C SER A 64 -14.45 -0.25 -6.10
N GLY A 65 -15.53 0.31 -5.60
CA GLY A 65 -16.87 -0.17 -5.93
C GLY A 65 -17.96 0.45 -5.07
N LEU A 66 -19.20 0.16 -5.42
CA LEU A 66 -20.38 0.61 -4.67
C LEU A 66 -20.37 0.11 -3.24
N THR A 67 -21.10 0.80 -2.37
CA THR A 67 -21.35 0.34 -1.00
C THR A 67 -21.97 -1.07 -1.03
N GLU A 68 -21.56 -1.93 -0.08
CA GLU A 68 -22.02 -3.33 0.02
C GLU A 68 -21.64 -4.26 -1.16
N GLY A 69 -20.80 -3.80 -2.09
CA GLY A 69 -20.32 -4.58 -3.23
C GLY A 69 -19.26 -5.65 -2.90
N GLY A 70 -19.11 -6.06 -1.63
CA GLY A 70 -18.22 -7.16 -1.23
C GLY A 70 -16.74 -6.81 -1.09
N LYS A 71 -16.34 -5.53 -1.16
CA LYS A 71 -14.91 -5.10 -1.07
C LYS A 71 -14.19 -5.61 0.18
N THR A 72 -14.81 -5.45 1.35
CA THR A 72 -14.29 -5.94 2.63
C THR A 72 -14.20 -7.47 2.64
N SER A 73 -15.21 -8.17 2.11
CA SER A 73 -15.20 -9.64 2.01
C SER A 73 -14.07 -10.14 1.10
N CYS A 74 -13.82 -9.45 0.00
CA CYS A 74 -12.70 -9.74 -0.90
C CYS A 74 -11.35 -9.53 -0.19
N ALA A 75 -11.18 -8.41 0.54
CA ALA A 75 -9.98 -8.15 1.34
C ALA A 75 -9.73 -9.26 2.37
N LEU A 76 -10.79 -9.72 3.05
CA LEU A 76 -10.69 -10.81 4.03
C LEU A 76 -10.34 -12.16 3.38
N ALA A 77 -10.82 -12.42 2.16
CA ALA A 77 -10.47 -13.63 1.41
C ALA A 77 -8.95 -13.67 1.08
N PHE A 78 -8.40 -12.57 0.59
CA PHE A 78 -6.96 -12.43 0.41
C PHE A 78 -6.19 -12.54 1.75
N ALA A 79 -6.66 -11.88 2.79
CA ALA A 79 -6.05 -11.93 4.12
C ALA A 79 -5.95 -13.36 4.66
N LYS A 80 -7.03 -14.14 4.55
CA LYS A 80 -7.04 -15.56 4.94
C LYS A 80 -5.98 -16.37 4.21
N ASN A 81 -5.85 -16.16 2.90
CA ASN A 81 -4.87 -16.89 2.10
C ASN A 81 -3.44 -16.39 2.37
N PHE A 82 -3.26 -15.10 2.59
CA PHE A 82 -1.99 -14.51 2.99
C PHE A 82 -1.47 -15.08 4.32
N GLN A 83 -2.33 -15.31 5.30
CA GLN A 83 -1.97 -15.87 6.61
C GLN A 83 -1.44 -17.32 6.56
N LYS A 84 -1.59 -18.02 5.41
CA LYS A 84 -1.02 -19.36 5.20
C LYS A 84 0.48 -19.33 4.93
N MET A 85 1.02 -18.16 4.63
CA MET A 85 2.44 -17.98 4.37
C MET A 85 3.22 -17.86 5.68
N ASP A 86 4.48 -18.27 5.65
CA ASP A 86 5.37 -18.11 6.79
C ASP A 86 5.66 -16.63 7.06
N ASN A 87 5.71 -16.26 8.35
CA ASN A 87 5.93 -14.90 8.81
C ASN A 87 4.96 -13.87 8.20
N ALA A 88 3.71 -14.26 7.99
CA ALA A 88 2.67 -13.40 7.44
C ALA A 88 1.80 -12.79 8.55
N MET A 89 1.68 -11.47 8.54
CA MET A 89 0.86 -10.72 9.49
C MET A 89 -0.07 -9.75 8.76
N VAL A 90 -1.36 -9.83 9.04
CA VAL A 90 -2.37 -8.90 8.53
C VAL A 90 -2.61 -7.80 9.56
N VAL A 91 -2.50 -6.55 9.12
CA VAL A 91 -2.84 -5.37 9.93
C VAL A 91 -4.03 -4.67 9.27
N TYR A 92 -5.17 -4.71 9.94
CA TYR A 92 -6.42 -4.16 9.45
C TYR A 92 -6.71 -2.80 10.10
N PHE A 93 -6.72 -1.74 9.31
CA PHE A 93 -7.08 -0.39 9.75
C PHE A 93 -8.57 -0.17 9.55
N LYS A 94 -9.30 -0.20 10.66
CA LYS A 94 -10.75 -0.03 10.70
C LYS A 94 -11.10 1.46 10.80
N ALA A 95 -11.16 2.16 9.67
CA ALA A 95 -11.49 3.57 9.61
C ALA A 95 -13.00 3.84 9.57
N GLU A 96 -13.80 2.94 8.98
CA GLU A 96 -15.28 3.08 8.88
C GLU A 96 -16.09 2.38 9.98
N GLY A 97 -15.48 1.50 10.74
CA GLY A 97 -16.18 0.84 11.84
C GLY A 97 -17.08 -0.36 11.47
N ARG A 98 -17.22 -0.72 10.19
CA ARG A 98 -18.20 -1.75 9.75
C ARG A 98 -17.76 -3.20 9.99
N LEU A 99 -16.46 -3.49 10.09
CA LEU A 99 -15.96 -4.84 10.34
C LEU A 99 -16.45 -5.33 11.72
N THR A 100 -17.08 -6.49 11.76
CA THR A 100 -17.51 -7.16 13.00
C THR A 100 -16.65 -8.38 13.28
N LYS A 101 -16.56 -8.78 14.56
CA LYS A 101 -15.86 -10.01 14.95
C LYS A 101 -16.43 -11.24 14.26
N GLU A 102 -17.74 -11.24 14.03
CA GLU A 102 -18.42 -12.34 13.34
C GLU A 102 -18.04 -12.43 11.86
N MET A 103 -17.90 -11.29 11.17
CA MET A 103 -17.39 -11.25 9.79
C MET A 103 -15.97 -11.82 9.70
N VAL A 104 -15.08 -11.43 10.61
CA VAL A 104 -13.72 -11.94 10.68
C VAL A 104 -13.70 -13.46 10.90
N LYS A 105 -14.51 -13.95 11.85
CA LYS A 105 -14.65 -15.39 12.14
C LYS A 105 -15.23 -16.16 10.94
N ARG A 106 -16.28 -15.65 10.31
CA ARG A 106 -16.93 -16.25 9.13
C ARG A 106 -16.01 -16.32 7.93
N ALA A 107 -15.18 -15.31 7.73
CA ALA A 107 -14.15 -15.29 6.69
C ALA A 107 -13.05 -16.35 6.93
N GLY A 108 -12.94 -16.92 8.13
CA GLY A 108 -11.93 -17.90 8.49
C GLY A 108 -10.54 -17.28 8.70
N ILE A 109 -10.52 -16.04 9.19
CA ILE A 109 -9.27 -15.36 9.57
C ILE A 109 -8.73 -15.99 10.85
N ASP A 110 -7.44 -16.32 10.85
CA ASP A 110 -6.70 -16.68 12.03
C ASP A 110 -6.46 -15.43 12.89
N GLN A 111 -7.06 -15.39 14.08
CA GLN A 111 -7.04 -14.23 14.98
C GLN A 111 -5.86 -14.29 15.98
N ASP A 112 -4.89 -15.18 15.76
CA ASP A 112 -3.63 -15.15 16.52
C ASP A 112 -3.03 -13.74 16.49
N PRO A 113 -2.65 -13.18 17.64
CA PRO A 113 -2.06 -11.84 17.69
C PRO A 113 -0.81 -11.64 16.83
N LEU A 114 -0.11 -12.68 16.44
CA LEU A 114 1.03 -12.62 15.52
C LEU A 114 0.62 -12.67 14.04
N LYS A 115 -0.65 -13.00 13.75
CA LYS A 115 -1.17 -13.13 12.39
C LYS A 115 -2.22 -12.09 12.03
N TRP A 116 -2.90 -11.51 13.04
CA TRP A 116 -3.98 -10.56 12.85
C TRP A 116 -3.94 -9.44 13.89
N ARG A 117 -3.98 -8.21 13.42
CA ARG A 117 -4.17 -7.02 14.27
C ARG A 117 -5.20 -6.08 13.66
N GLU A 118 -6.17 -5.68 14.47
CA GLU A 118 -7.16 -4.66 14.13
C GLU A 118 -6.79 -3.35 14.84
N ILE A 119 -6.62 -2.29 14.05
CA ILE A 119 -6.32 -0.94 14.51
C ILE A 119 -7.51 -0.04 14.21
N LYS A 120 -8.11 0.52 15.24
CA LYS A 120 -9.25 1.44 15.11
C LYS A 120 -8.73 2.86 15.06
N SER A 121 -8.56 3.38 13.89
CA SER A 121 -8.15 4.77 13.67
C SER A 121 -8.58 5.25 12.30
N ASN A 122 -9.10 6.46 12.25
CA ASN A 122 -9.36 7.20 11.03
C ASN A 122 -8.38 8.35 10.81
N VAL A 123 -7.33 8.46 11.64
CA VAL A 123 -6.29 9.48 11.51
C VAL A 123 -5.26 9.03 10.49
N TYR A 124 -5.15 9.76 9.38
CA TYR A 124 -4.26 9.44 8.26
C TYR A 124 -2.81 9.26 8.70
N GLU A 125 -2.26 10.22 9.45
CA GLU A 125 -0.86 10.20 9.90
C GLU A 125 -0.58 9.01 10.83
N THR A 126 -1.54 8.62 11.66
CA THR A 126 -1.41 7.45 12.55
C THR A 126 -1.27 6.17 11.72
N VAL A 127 -2.12 6.00 10.70
CA VAL A 127 -2.09 4.84 9.81
C VAL A 127 -0.75 4.77 9.07
N ILE A 128 -0.34 5.85 8.42
CA ILE A 128 0.90 5.90 7.63
C ILE A 128 2.15 5.71 8.49
N ASN A 129 2.22 6.38 9.64
CA ASN A 129 3.39 6.28 10.51
C ASN A 129 3.55 4.87 11.07
N LEU A 130 2.45 4.22 11.47
CA LEU A 130 2.51 2.83 11.92
C LEU A 130 2.96 1.89 10.80
N MET A 131 2.42 2.04 9.57
CA MET A 131 2.86 1.24 8.43
C MET A 131 4.35 1.44 8.15
N ARG A 132 4.82 2.69 8.09
CA ARG A 132 6.24 3.01 7.86
C ARG A 132 7.13 2.38 8.93
N GLN A 133 6.74 2.50 10.20
CA GLN A 133 7.50 1.92 11.31
C GLN A 133 7.61 0.40 11.20
N LEU A 134 6.51 -0.29 10.87
CA LEU A 134 6.50 -1.75 10.69
C LEU A 134 7.34 -2.19 9.49
N VAL A 135 7.31 -1.43 8.40
CA VAL A 135 8.08 -1.73 7.18
C VAL A 135 9.58 -1.44 7.38
N GLN A 136 9.93 -0.37 8.09
CA GLN A 136 11.32 0.03 8.32
C GLN A 136 12.02 -0.81 9.38
N ASN A 137 11.34 -1.15 10.48
CA ASN A 137 11.89 -1.88 11.62
C ASN A 137 11.51 -3.37 11.58
N ASN A 138 11.67 -3.99 10.41
CA ASN A 138 11.23 -5.38 10.18
C ASN A 138 12.35 -6.41 10.39
N ASP A 139 13.00 -6.40 11.54
CA ASP A 139 14.14 -7.27 11.87
C ASP A 139 13.79 -8.77 11.83
N ARG A 140 12.51 -9.11 12.06
CA ARG A 140 12.02 -10.49 12.06
C ARG A 140 11.55 -10.99 10.70
N ASN A 141 11.74 -10.21 9.66
CA ASN A 141 11.43 -10.58 8.29
C ASN A 141 9.95 -10.94 8.04
N PHE A 142 9.03 -10.26 8.71
CA PHE A 142 7.60 -10.44 8.48
C PHE A 142 7.19 -9.94 7.08
N LYS A 143 6.21 -10.64 6.50
CA LYS A 143 5.42 -10.14 5.38
C LYS A 143 4.19 -9.47 5.97
N TYR A 144 3.95 -8.21 5.61
CA TYR A 144 2.76 -7.50 6.08
C TYR A 144 1.74 -7.38 4.95
N MET A 145 0.48 -7.65 5.28
CA MET A 145 -0.66 -7.24 4.48
C MET A 145 -1.45 -6.20 5.26
N PHE A 146 -1.36 -4.95 4.82
CA PHE A 146 -2.12 -3.84 5.36
C PHE A 146 -3.46 -3.74 4.64
N ILE A 147 -4.55 -3.67 5.38
CA ILE A 147 -5.88 -3.43 4.81
C ILE A 147 -6.39 -2.11 5.37
N ILE A 148 -6.72 -1.15 4.51
CA ILE A 148 -7.29 0.14 4.90
C ILE A 148 -8.76 0.17 4.49
N ASP A 149 -9.65 0.12 5.46
CA ASP A 149 -11.11 0.09 5.22
C ASP A 149 -11.81 1.24 5.96
N SER A 150 -12.07 2.34 5.29
CA SER A 150 -11.71 2.67 3.91
C SER A 150 -10.76 3.87 3.85
N MET A 151 -10.05 4.01 2.72
CA MET A 151 -9.18 5.15 2.47
C MET A 151 -9.95 6.48 2.50
N ASP A 152 -11.21 6.45 2.04
CA ASP A 152 -12.09 7.63 1.98
C ASP A 152 -12.53 8.13 3.37
N SER A 153 -12.34 7.32 4.41
CA SER A 153 -12.72 7.64 5.80
C SER A 153 -11.53 8.18 6.60
N LEU A 154 -10.34 8.20 6.01
CA LEU A 154 -9.17 8.77 6.67
C LEU A 154 -9.21 10.29 6.63
N VAL A 155 -8.86 10.90 7.76
CA VAL A 155 -8.86 12.35 7.96
C VAL A 155 -7.47 12.80 8.43
N PRO A 156 -6.90 13.87 7.87
CA PRO A 156 -5.69 14.48 8.41
C PRO A 156 -5.89 14.90 9.87
N LYS A 157 -4.88 14.71 10.70
CA LYS A 157 -4.94 15.11 12.12
C LYS A 157 -5.30 16.60 12.28
N ALA A 158 -4.73 17.44 11.43
CA ALA A 158 -5.02 18.88 11.44
C ALA A 158 -6.49 19.23 11.15
N ASP A 159 -7.21 18.36 10.42
CA ASP A 159 -8.62 18.60 10.09
C ASP A 159 -9.58 18.10 11.19
N LEU A 160 -9.12 17.18 12.05
CA LEU A 160 -9.88 16.75 13.21
C LEU A 160 -9.98 17.82 14.32
N GLU A 161 -8.99 18.71 14.36
CA GLU A 161 -8.93 19.82 15.33
C GLU A 161 -9.75 21.04 14.88
N LYS A 162 -10.18 21.09 13.61
CA LYS A 162 -10.99 22.17 13.05
C LYS A 162 -12.48 21.95 13.30
N GLY A 163 -13.19 23.04 13.52
CA GLY A 163 -14.65 22.99 13.57
C GLY A 163 -15.28 22.59 12.22
N PRO A 164 -16.54 22.13 12.23
CA PRO A 164 -17.25 21.70 11.00
C PRO A 164 -17.32 22.77 9.91
N GLU A 165 -17.21 24.05 10.31
CA GLU A 165 -17.29 25.22 9.41
C GLU A 165 -15.96 25.49 8.70
N GLU A 166 -14.83 25.06 9.25
CA GLU A 166 -13.48 25.29 8.74
C GLU A 166 -12.93 24.13 7.91
N ALA A 167 -13.62 22.99 7.89
CA ALA A 167 -13.19 21.80 7.17
C ALA A 167 -13.27 22.03 5.66
N ASN A 168 -12.12 22.08 4.99
CA ASN A 168 -12.02 22.18 3.53
C ASN A 168 -12.60 20.92 2.87
N LYS A 169 -13.80 21.04 2.33
CA LYS A 169 -14.70 19.93 1.95
C LYS A 169 -14.33 19.19 0.66
N VAL A 170 -13.35 19.61 -0.15
CA VAL A 170 -13.42 19.24 -1.57
C VAL A 170 -12.32 18.32 -2.09
N ALA A 171 -11.17 18.17 -1.45
CA ALA A 171 -10.06 17.42 -2.05
C ALA A 171 -9.35 16.39 -1.14
N GLY A 172 -9.83 16.20 0.08
CA GLY A 172 -9.11 15.44 1.12
C GLY A 172 -8.73 14.01 0.68
N GLY A 173 -9.68 13.21 0.26
CA GLY A 173 -9.44 11.79 -0.03
C GLY A 173 -8.50 11.53 -1.21
N ALA A 174 -8.62 12.30 -2.30
CA ALA A 174 -7.75 12.15 -3.47
C ALA A 174 -6.31 12.59 -3.16
N LEU A 175 -6.14 13.68 -2.42
CA LEU A 175 -4.83 14.16 -1.97
C LEU A 175 -4.16 13.16 -1.03
N LEU A 176 -4.89 12.61 -0.07
CA LEU A 176 -4.38 11.59 0.85
C LEU A 176 -3.97 10.32 0.13
N SER A 177 -4.77 9.87 -0.84
CA SER A 177 -4.42 8.70 -1.66
C SER A 177 -3.16 8.93 -2.48
N SER A 178 -3.01 10.12 -3.09
CA SER A 178 -1.82 10.47 -3.86
C SER A 178 -0.57 10.58 -2.97
N ASP A 179 -0.69 11.20 -1.79
CA ASP A 179 0.39 11.30 -0.81
C ASP A 179 0.82 9.91 -0.30
N PHE A 180 -0.16 9.04 -0.01
CA PHE A 180 0.09 7.66 0.36
C PHE A 180 0.91 6.92 -0.69
N LEU A 181 0.49 6.96 -1.96
CA LEU A 181 1.17 6.25 -3.04
C LEU A 181 2.61 6.74 -3.21
N ARG A 182 2.83 8.06 -3.18
CA ARG A 182 4.19 8.62 -3.28
C ARG A 182 5.12 8.18 -2.15
N LYS A 183 4.59 8.03 -0.93
CA LYS A 183 5.40 7.72 0.27
C LYS A 183 5.61 6.23 0.50
N MET A 184 4.67 5.39 0.08
CA MET A 184 4.61 4.00 0.51
C MET A 184 4.77 2.98 -0.61
N ALA A 185 4.35 3.29 -1.85
CA ALA A 185 4.21 2.27 -2.89
C ALA A 185 5.53 1.54 -3.22
N LEU A 186 6.61 2.27 -3.43
CA LEU A 186 7.91 1.68 -3.75
C LEU A 186 8.45 0.81 -2.60
N GLY A 187 8.42 1.34 -1.36
CA GLY A 187 8.89 0.60 -0.20
C GLY A 187 8.09 -0.66 0.11
N LEU A 188 6.77 -0.62 -0.09
CA LEU A 188 5.91 -1.81 0.07
C LEU A 188 6.23 -2.87 -0.98
N SER A 189 6.35 -2.47 -2.25
CA SER A 189 6.64 -3.38 -3.36
C SER A 189 8.00 -4.06 -3.18
N THR A 190 9.06 -3.28 -3.00
CA THR A 190 10.44 -3.81 -2.90
C THR A 190 10.64 -4.70 -1.68
N ARG A 191 10.08 -4.32 -0.53
CA ARG A 191 10.23 -5.08 0.72
C ARG A 191 9.25 -6.25 0.86
N GLY A 192 8.43 -6.50 -0.15
CA GLY A 192 7.51 -7.63 -0.18
C GLY A 192 6.34 -7.49 0.79
N HIS A 193 5.72 -6.30 0.82
CA HIS A 193 4.52 -6.04 1.61
C HIS A 193 3.35 -5.67 0.69
N ILE A 194 2.13 -6.01 1.11
CA ILE A 194 0.90 -5.68 0.39
C ILE A 194 0.15 -4.59 1.14
N CYS A 195 -0.36 -3.59 0.43
CA CYS A 195 -1.38 -2.70 0.95
C CYS A 195 -2.65 -2.81 0.10
N TYR A 196 -3.73 -3.27 0.72
CA TYR A 196 -5.05 -3.39 0.11
C TYR A 196 -5.93 -2.22 0.58
N MET A 197 -6.14 -1.25 -0.30
CA MET A 197 -6.94 -0.06 -0.02
C MET A 197 -8.36 -0.26 -0.52
N ILE A 198 -9.34 -0.07 0.35
CA ILE A 198 -10.76 -0.06 -0.02
C ILE A 198 -11.20 1.39 -0.24
N SER A 199 -11.86 1.64 -1.37
CA SER A 199 -12.45 2.93 -1.72
C SER A 199 -13.89 2.77 -2.18
N GLN A 200 -14.71 3.79 -1.92
CA GLN A 200 -16.09 3.84 -2.38
C GLN A 200 -16.20 4.66 -3.66
N VAL A 201 -16.93 4.13 -4.64
CA VAL A 201 -17.34 4.90 -5.80
C VAL A 201 -18.49 5.81 -5.40
N ARG A 202 -18.33 7.11 -5.60
CA ARG A 202 -19.38 8.10 -5.37
C ARG A 202 -19.81 8.67 -6.72
N SER A 203 -21.11 8.77 -6.95
CA SER A 203 -21.64 9.48 -8.12
C SER A 203 -21.36 10.98 -7.97
N ASN A 204 -20.84 11.58 -9.04
CA ASN A 204 -20.73 13.03 -9.12
C ASN A 204 -22.11 13.61 -9.45
N VAL A 205 -22.79 14.17 -8.47
CA VAL A 205 -24.05 14.85 -8.72
C VAL A 205 -23.73 16.19 -9.39
N SER A 206 -23.85 16.23 -10.71
CA SER A 206 -23.73 17.49 -11.45
C SER A 206 -25.02 18.30 -11.27
N ILE A 207 -24.90 19.57 -10.89
CA ILE A 207 -26.02 20.51 -10.82
C ILE A 207 -26.53 20.85 -12.24
N ASN A 208 -25.73 20.57 -13.26
CA ASN A 208 -26.11 20.78 -14.66
C ASN A 208 -26.78 19.52 -15.21
N PRO A 209 -28.10 19.55 -15.54
CA PRO A 209 -28.84 18.38 -16.03
C PRO A 209 -28.35 17.86 -17.39
N TYR A 210 -27.50 18.60 -18.09
CA TYR A 210 -26.92 18.19 -19.38
C TYR A 210 -25.52 17.59 -19.26
N GLN A 211 -24.91 17.57 -18.07
CA GLN A 211 -23.64 16.89 -17.84
C GLN A 211 -23.89 15.44 -17.42
N LYS A 212 -23.24 14.50 -18.14
CA LYS A 212 -23.23 13.09 -17.71
C LYS A 212 -22.66 12.99 -16.30
N THR A 213 -23.34 12.26 -15.43
CA THR A 213 -22.84 11.90 -14.11
C THR A 213 -21.76 10.84 -14.26
N ASP A 214 -20.51 11.23 -14.17
CA ASP A 214 -19.39 10.30 -14.14
C ASP A 214 -19.15 9.79 -12.72
N ALA A 215 -18.95 8.48 -12.56
CA ALA A 215 -18.55 7.91 -11.29
C ALA A 215 -17.11 8.34 -10.97
N LYS A 216 -16.87 8.90 -9.79
CA LYS A 216 -15.52 9.21 -9.29
C LYS A 216 -15.12 8.20 -8.21
N VAL A 217 -13.89 7.73 -8.34
CA VAL A 217 -13.21 6.87 -7.37
C VAL A 217 -12.25 7.70 -6.53
#